data_6ff02c76aeb4fde633e796c8d20bc39c
#
_entry.id   6ff02c76aeb4fde633e796c8d20bc39c
#
_cell.length_a   1.000
_cell.length_b   1.000
_cell.length_c   1.000
_cell.angle_alpha   90.00
_cell.angle_beta   90.00
_cell.angle_gamma   90.00
#
_symmetry.space_group_name_H-M   'P 1'
#
loop_
_entity.id
_entity.type
_entity.pdbx_description
1 polymer ?
#
loop_
_entity_poly.entity_id
_entity_poly.type
_entity_poly.pdbx_seq_one_letter_code
_entity_poly.pdbx_strand_id
1 'polypeptide(L)'
;MTERLAKLVAKVAVLYVGAATETEMNEKKDRIDDAIKATRAAILQGYVPGGGQTLYDISTRLNSTPEVKPVLDVFKGGLRAPFNKIITNAGKEPKDILFKVTEDMWYNAATDKYENMSKAGIIDPTLVVVEALTNAVSAANMLILSEVTIHDTEPRYQPADPAQYQPE
;
A
#
# COMPACT_ATOMS: atom_id res chain seq x y z
N MET A 1 -9.19 -27.12 -6.18
CA MET A 1 -9.65 -28.01 -5.09
C MET A 1 -10.32 -27.26 -3.95
N THR A 2 -9.79 -26.15 -3.49
CA THR A 2 -10.33 -25.29 -2.42
C THR A 2 -11.74 -24.76 -2.69
N GLU A 3 -12.07 -24.39 -3.91
CA GLU A 3 -13.40 -23.88 -4.28
C GLU A 3 -14.52 -24.92 -4.19
N ARG A 4 -14.20 -26.17 -4.51
CA ARG A 4 -15.18 -27.29 -4.41
C ARG A 4 -15.42 -27.70 -2.95
N LEU A 5 -14.37 -27.63 -2.13
CA LEU A 5 -14.46 -27.84 -0.68
C LEU A 5 -15.27 -26.74 -0.01
N ALA A 6 -15.05 -25.48 -0.41
CA ALA A 6 -15.81 -24.34 0.10
C ALA A 6 -17.31 -24.45 -0.19
N LYS A 7 -17.69 -24.92 -1.38
CA LYS A 7 -19.11 -25.17 -1.73
C LYS A 7 -19.78 -26.27 -0.92
N LEU A 8 -19.00 -27.21 -0.40
CA LEU A 8 -19.54 -28.33 0.41
C LEU A 8 -19.60 -28.02 1.91
N VAL A 9 -18.71 -27.16 2.43
CA VAL A 9 -18.53 -26.93 3.87
C VAL A 9 -18.91 -25.50 4.29
N ALA A 10 -18.87 -24.51 3.39
CA ALA A 10 -19.05 -23.12 3.72
C ALA A 10 -20.42 -22.58 3.33
N LYS A 11 -21.04 -21.82 4.24
CA LYS A 11 -22.17 -20.97 3.92
C LYS A 11 -21.70 -19.85 3.00
N VAL A 12 -22.40 -19.60 1.91
CA VAL A 12 -22.14 -18.48 1.01
C VAL A 12 -22.81 -17.25 1.60
N ALA A 13 -22.03 -16.19 1.84
CA ALA A 13 -22.54 -14.87 2.16
C ALA A 13 -22.60 -14.03 0.88
N VAL A 14 -23.72 -13.36 0.64
CA VAL A 14 -23.89 -12.45 -0.49
C VAL A 14 -24.01 -11.04 0.05
N LEU A 15 -23.12 -10.16 -0.43
CA LEU A 15 -23.13 -8.75 -0.06
C LEU A 15 -23.67 -7.92 -1.22
N TYR A 16 -24.81 -7.28 -1.01
CA TYR A 16 -25.43 -6.39 -1.99
C TYR A 16 -24.86 -4.98 -1.83
N VAL A 17 -24.37 -4.40 -2.94
CA VAL A 17 -23.78 -3.07 -2.98
C VAL A 17 -24.65 -2.19 -3.85
N GLY A 18 -24.98 -0.99 -3.36
CA GLY A 18 -25.75 0.01 -4.11
C GLY A 18 -25.20 1.41 -3.87
N ALA A 19 -25.38 2.30 -4.85
CA ALA A 19 -25.07 3.70 -4.78
C ALA A 19 -25.99 4.51 -5.69
N ALA A 20 -25.92 5.86 -5.64
CA ALA A 20 -26.75 6.75 -6.43
C ALA A 20 -26.36 6.76 -7.92
N THR A 21 -25.07 6.51 -8.21
CA THR A 21 -24.53 6.46 -9.58
C THR A 21 -23.77 5.17 -9.83
N GLU A 22 -23.62 4.78 -11.09
CA GLU A 22 -22.86 3.60 -11.49
C GLU A 22 -21.37 3.71 -11.11
N THR A 23 -20.78 4.89 -11.30
CA THR A 23 -19.37 5.14 -10.92
C THR A 23 -19.15 4.97 -9.43
N GLU A 24 -20.02 5.53 -8.61
CA GLU A 24 -19.98 5.39 -7.15
C GLU A 24 -20.20 3.93 -6.71
N MET A 25 -21.08 3.22 -7.38
CA MET A 25 -21.34 1.80 -7.11
C MET A 25 -20.11 0.94 -7.40
N ASN A 26 -19.44 1.19 -8.53
CA ASN A 26 -18.24 0.46 -8.92
C ASN A 26 -17.09 0.74 -7.93
N GLU A 27 -16.87 2.00 -7.56
CA GLU A 27 -15.86 2.38 -6.56
C GLU A 27 -16.11 1.69 -5.21
N LYS A 28 -17.36 1.70 -4.75
CA LYS A 28 -17.75 1.04 -3.50
C LYS A 28 -17.58 -0.47 -3.56
N LYS A 29 -17.89 -1.10 -4.71
CA LYS A 29 -17.70 -2.53 -4.94
C LYS A 29 -16.21 -2.89 -4.88
N ASP A 30 -15.35 -2.13 -5.54
CA ASP A 30 -13.90 -2.36 -5.55
C ASP A 30 -13.30 -2.21 -4.14
N ARG A 31 -13.71 -1.20 -3.39
CA ARG A 31 -13.31 -1.00 -2.00
C ARG A 31 -13.72 -2.17 -1.09
N ILE A 32 -14.92 -2.73 -1.29
CA ILE A 32 -15.39 -3.89 -0.53
C ILE A 32 -14.60 -5.14 -0.91
N ASP A 33 -14.31 -5.35 -2.19
CA ASP A 33 -13.52 -6.49 -2.64
C ASP A 33 -12.09 -6.44 -2.06
N ASP A 34 -11.48 -5.26 -2.03
CA ASP A 34 -10.17 -5.04 -1.40
C ASP A 34 -10.22 -5.31 0.11
N ALA A 35 -11.26 -4.86 0.80
CA ALA A 35 -11.45 -5.14 2.23
C ALA A 35 -11.59 -6.63 2.52
N ILE A 36 -12.29 -7.39 1.67
CA ILE A 36 -12.43 -8.84 1.79
C ILE A 36 -11.08 -9.53 1.58
N LYS A 37 -10.32 -9.13 0.56
CA LYS A 37 -8.99 -9.67 0.29
C LYS A 37 -8.02 -9.37 1.43
N ALA A 38 -8.01 -8.14 1.94
CA ALA A 38 -7.19 -7.72 3.08
C ALA A 38 -7.54 -8.53 4.35
N THR A 39 -8.83 -8.73 4.62
CA THR A 39 -9.29 -9.53 5.75
C THR A 39 -8.84 -10.98 5.64
N ARG A 40 -8.92 -11.59 4.46
CA ARG A 40 -8.45 -12.96 4.23
C ARG A 40 -6.93 -13.06 4.42
N ALA A 41 -6.16 -12.08 3.93
CA ALA A 41 -4.73 -12.01 4.14
C ALA A 41 -4.37 -11.91 5.64
N ALA A 42 -5.11 -11.09 6.39
CA ALA A 42 -4.92 -10.95 7.83
C ALA A 42 -5.25 -12.24 8.61
N ILE A 43 -6.26 -12.99 8.18
CA ILE A 43 -6.58 -14.30 8.78
C ILE A 43 -5.45 -15.32 8.56
N LEU A 44 -4.78 -15.27 7.40
CA LEU A 44 -3.73 -16.23 7.05
C LEU A 44 -2.41 -15.96 7.79
N GLN A 45 -1.98 -14.71 7.89
CA GLN A 45 -0.65 -14.35 8.40
C GLN A 45 -0.66 -13.30 9.52
N GLY A 46 -1.85 -12.96 10.02
CA GLY A 46 -1.99 -11.93 11.03
C GLY A 46 -1.89 -10.50 10.46
N TYR A 47 -1.78 -9.55 11.36
CA TYR A 47 -1.69 -8.13 11.05
C TYR A 47 -0.58 -7.45 11.84
N VAL A 48 -0.15 -6.31 11.36
CA VAL A 48 0.88 -5.46 11.96
C VAL A 48 0.34 -4.03 12.12
N PRO A 49 0.95 -3.19 12.97
CA PRO A 49 0.61 -1.78 13.04
C PRO A 49 0.74 -1.10 11.67
N GLY A 50 -0.30 -0.37 11.27
CA GLY A 50 -0.38 0.34 10.00
C GLY A 50 0.24 1.74 10.03
N GLY A 51 -0.15 2.57 9.05
CA GLY A 51 0.31 3.95 8.98
C GLY A 51 1.82 4.12 8.70
N GLY A 52 2.46 3.09 8.14
CA GLY A 52 3.88 3.07 7.87
C GLY A 52 4.76 2.78 9.09
N GLN A 53 4.17 2.55 10.28
CA GLN A 53 4.89 2.26 11.51
C GLN A 53 5.80 1.04 11.37
N THR A 54 5.25 -0.09 10.96
CA THR A 54 5.97 -1.37 10.92
C THR A 54 7.23 -1.29 10.05
N LEU A 55 7.15 -0.72 8.85
CA LEU A 55 8.31 -0.59 7.97
C LEU A 55 9.34 0.41 8.54
N TYR A 56 8.87 1.47 9.18
CA TYR A 56 9.74 2.43 9.84
C TYR A 56 10.50 1.79 10.99
N ASP A 57 9.82 1.05 11.88
CA ASP A 57 10.43 0.33 13.01
C ASP A 57 11.47 -0.68 12.54
N ILE A 58 11.16 -1.45 11.50
CA ILE A 58 12.12 -2.37 10.88
C ILE A 58 13.36 -1.59 10.42
N SER A 59 13.18 -0.42 9.79
CA SER A 59 14.31 0.39 9.32
C SER A 59 15.26 0.81 10.43
N THR A 60 14.75 1.02 11.65
CA THR A 60 15.59 1.42 12.80
C THR A 60 16.33 0.24 13.42
N ARG A 61 15.76 -0.96 13.36
CA ARG A 61 16.34 -2.19 13.95
C ARG A 61 17.35 -2.90 13.05
N LEU A 62 17.36 -2.59 11.75
CA LEU A 62 18.30 -3.19 10.82
C LEU A 62 19.74 -2.71 11.11
N ASN A 63 20.63 -3.65 11.38
CA ASN A 63 22.06 -3.43 11.57
C ASN A 63 22.86 -4.07 10.42
N SER A 64 24.00 -3.50 10.09
CA SER A 64 24.87 -4.00 9.02
C SER A 64 26.34 -3.98 9.43
N THR A 65 27.14 -4.79 8.72
CA THR A 65 28.58 -4.64 8.69
C THR A 65 28.96 -3.36 7.93
N PRO A 66 30.15 -2.79 8.15
CA PRO A 66 30.60 -1.58 7.45
C PRO A 66 30.55 -1.68 5.93
N GLU A 67 30.76 -2.87 5.38
CA GLU A 67 30.80 -3.14 3.93
C GLU A 67 29.43 -3.00 3.27
N VAL A 68 28.35 -3.38 3.98
CA VAL A 68 26.98 -3.37 3.44
C VAL A 68 26.22 -2.11 3.84
N LYS A 69 26.82 -1.29 4.71
CA LYS A 69 26.17 -0.09 5.25
C LYS A 69 25.62 0.86 4.18
N PRO A 70 26.31 1.20 3.07
CA PRO A 70 25.77 2.12 2.06
C PRO A 70 24.50 1.60 1.41
N VAL A 71 24.46 0.30 1.10
CA VAL A 71 23.27 -0.34 0.51
C VAL A 71 22.12 -0.37 1.51
N LEU A 72 22.42 -0.65 2.78
CA LEU A 72 21.41 -0.68 3.84
C LEU A 72 20.83 0.71 4.10
N ASP A 73 21.63 1.77 4.03
CA ASP A 73 21.14 3.14 4.22
C ASP A 73 20.14 3.54 3.13
N VAL A 74 20.38 3.15 1.87
CA VAL A 74 19.42 3.33 0.77
C VAL A 74 18.14 2.53 1.04
N PHE A 75 18.27 1.26 1.43
CA PHE A 75 17.14 0.39 1.74
C PHE A 75 16.28 0.94 2.90
N LYS A 76 16.93 1.41 3.97
CA LYS A 76 16.25 2.08 5.09
C LYS A 76 15.49 3.32 4.64
N GLY A 77 16.03 4.08 3.70
CA GLY A 77 15.34 5.21 3.08
C GLY A 77 14.03 4.77 2.42
N GLY A 78 14.06 3.69 1.65
CA GLY A 78 12.88 3.08 1.03
C GLY A 78 11.84 2.62 2.06
N LEU A 79 12.25 1.94 3.13
CA LEU A 79 11.35 1.49 4.20
C LEU A 79 10.65 2.65 4.93
N ARG A 80 11.29 3.82 5.04
CA ARG A 80 10.72 5.03 5.67
C ARG A 80 9.80 5.82 4.74
N ALA A 81 9.89 5.60 3.44
CA ALA A 81 9.15 6.39 2.45
C ALA A 81 7.63 6.36 2.64
N PRO A 82 6.95 5.23 2.95
CA PRO A 82 5.51 5.22 3.17
C PRO A 82 5.08 6.13 4.33
N PHE A 83 5.74 6.03 5.48
CA PHE A 83 5.49 6.90 6.63
C PHE A 83 5.71 8.37 6.27
N ASN A 84 6.86 8.71 5.71
CA ASN A 84 7.18 10.07 5.31
C ASN A 84 6.13 10.65 4.36
N LYS A 85 5.65 9.82 3.40
CA LYS A 85 4.63 10.25 2.45
C LYS A 85 3.28 10.53 3.11
N ILE A 86 2.85 9.71 4.06
CA ILE A 86 1.63 9.94 4.84
C ILE A 86 1.70 11.29 5.56
N ILE A 87 2.81 11.57 6.24
CA ILE A 87 3.00 12.82 6.99
C ILE A 87 3.03 14.03 6.05
N THR A 88 3.77 13.94 4.95
CA THR A 88 3.84 15.03 3.96
C THR A 88 2.47 15.29 3.33
N ASN A 89 1.69 14.25 3.03
CA ASN A 89 0.33 14.39 2.52
C ASN A 89 -0.62 15.04 3.55
N ALA A 90 -0.34 14.86 4.84
CA ALA A 90 -1.04 15.56 5.92
C ALA A 90 -0.57 17.02 6.12
N GLY A 91 0.32 17.52 5.26
CA GLY A 91 0.84 18.90 5.33
C GLY A 91 1.86 19.13 6.44
N LYS A 92 2.52 18.07 6.94
CA LYS A 92 3.48 18.16 8.05
C LYS A 92 4.87 17.66 7.63
N GLU A 93 5.86 18.07 8.43
CA GLU A 93 7.23 17.60 8.26
C GLU A 93 7.46 16.30 9.05
N PRO A 94 7.96 15.23 8.41
CA PRO A 94 8.19 13.94 9.08
C PRO A 94 9.09 14.04 10.30
N LYS A 95 10.09 14.93 10.28
CA LYS A 95 11.02 15.13 11.40
C LYS A 95 10.30 15.61 12.66
N ASP A 96 9.39 16.56 12.52
CA ASP A 96 8.66 17.16 13.66
C ASP A 96 7.73 16.14 14.34
N ILE A 97 7.16 15.25 13.52
CA ILE A 97 6.32 14.16 14.01
C ILE A 97 7.15 13.13 14.77
N LEU A 98 8.29 12.74 14.23
CA LEU A 98 9.17 11.71 14.82
C LEU A 98 9.71 12.07 16.20
N PHE A 99 9.87 13.35 16.51
CA PHE A 99 10.28 13.79 17.87
C PHE A 99 9.28 13.41 18.96
N LYS A 100 8.02 13.18 18.61
CA LYS A 100 6.93 12.89 19.55
C LYS A 100 6.50 11.43 19.52
N VAL A 101 7.00 10.65 18.57
CA VAL A 101 6.72 9.23 18.43
C VAL A 101 7.47 8.45 19.51
N THR A 102 6.80 7.47 20.11
CA THR A 102 7.37 6.51 21.05
C THR A 102 7.06 5.09 20.59
N GLU A 103 7.60 4.05 21.23
CA GLU A 103 7.33 2.66 20.85
C GLU A 103 5.82 2.34 20.77
N ASP A 104 5.02 2.92 21.67
CA ASP A 104 3.59 2.65 21.78
C ASP A 104 2.68 3.69 21.11
N MET A 105 3.22 4.87 20.78
CA MET A 105 2.42 6.01 20.34
C MET A 105 2.93 6.54 19.00
N TRP A 106 2.15 6.29 17.95
CA TRP A 106 2.42 6.76 16.59
C TRP A 106 1.41 7.81 16.15
N TYR A 107 1.77 8.55 15.12
CA TYR A 107 0.94 9.63 14.61
C TYR A 107 -0.18 9.10 13.71
N ASN A 108 -1.42 9.38 14.09
CA ASN A 108 -2.60 9.16 13.28
C ASN A 108 -2.93 10.40 12.45
N ALA A 109 -2.69 10.35 11.15
CA ALA A 109 -2.89 11.47 10.23
C ALA A 109 -4.39 11.84 10.05
N ALA A 110 -5.32 10.92 10.30
CA ALA A 110 -6.76 11.19 10.17
C ALA A 110 -7.30 12.02 11.34
N THR A 111 -6.77 11.82 12.54
CA THR A 111 -7.25 12.50 13.76
C THR A 111 -6.30 13.59 14.28
N ASP A 112 -5.11 13.71 13.67
CA ASP A 112 -4.02 14.59 14.10
C ASP A 112 -3.56 14.34 15.55
N LYS A 113 -3.54 13.06 15.97
CA LYS A 113 -3.21 12.66 17.34
C LYS A 113 -2.13 11.58 17.36
N TYR A 114 -1.47 11.47 18.52
CA TYR A 114 -0.55 10.38 18.79
C TYR A 114 -1.29 9.32 19.60
N GLU A 115 -1.35 8.10 19.06
CA GLU A 115 -2.08 6.99 19.66
C GLU A 115 -1.48 5.64 19.28
N ASN A 116 -1.88 4.59 19.96
CA ASN A 116 -1.46 3.24 19.63
C ASN A 116 -2.22 2.77 18.38
N MET A 117 -1.49 2.55 17.29
CA MET A 117 -2.08 2.24 15.98
C MET A 117 -2.94 0.97 16.01
N SER A 118 -2.47 -0.08 16.66
CA SER A 118 -3.23 -1.32 16.77
C SER A 118 -4.52 -1.16 17.57
N LYS A 119 -4.50 -0.39 18.68
CA LYS A 119 -5.71 -0.10 19.48
C LYS A 119 -6.68 0.83 18.76
N ALA A 120 -6.16 1.74 17.95
CA ALA A 120 -6.95 2.62 17.10
C ALA A 120 -7.54 1.93 15.87
N GLY A 121 -7.21 0.64 15.63
CA GLY A 121 -7.68 -0.11 14.47
C GLY A 121 -6.95 0.24 13.17
N ILE A 122 -5.81 0.93 13.26
CA ILE A 122 -4.95 1.23 12.11
C ILE A 122 -3.95 0.10 11.98
N ILE A 123 -4.32 -0.89 11.17
CA ILE A 123 -3.60 -2.14 11.00
C ILE A 123 -3.45 -2.48 9.52
N ASP A 124 -2.35 -3.14 9.18
CA ASP A 124 -2.08 -3.66 7.84
C ASP A 124 -1.95 -5.18 7.89
N PRO A 125 -2.52 -5.94 6.92
CA PRO A 125 -2.28 -7.37 6.82
C PRO A 125 -0.80 -7.66 6.58
N THR A 126 -0.19 -8.54 7.36
CA THR A 126 1.23 -8.87 7.25
C THR A 126 1.60 -9.35 5.85
N LEU A 127 0.77 -10.22 5.25
CA LEU A 127 0.98 -10.72 3.89
C LEU A 127 1.08 -9.59 2.86
N VAL A 128 0.20 -8.59 2.95
CA VAL A 128 0.19 -7.45 2.01
C VAL A 128 1.48 -6.63 2.13
N VAL A 129 1.95 -6.38 3.36
CA VAL A 129 3.19 -5.62 3.60
C VAL A 129 4.41 -6.36 3.05
N VAL A 130 4.48 -7.69 3.26
CA VAL A 130 5.58 -8.53 2.76
C VAL A 130 5.58 -8.56 1.23
N GLU A 131 4.44 -8.81 0.60
CA GLU A 131 4.33 -8.85 -0.87
C GLU A 131 4.63 -7.49 -1.50
N ALA A 132 4.14 -6.40 -0.92
CA ALA A 132 4.43 -5.06 -1.39
C ALA A 132 5.93 -4.76 -1.36
N LEU A 133 6.62 -5.10 -0.26
CA LEU A 133 8.06 -4.92 -0.13
C LEU A 133 8.84 -5.80 -1.11
N THR A 134 8.48 -7.06 -1.25
CA THR A 134 9.12 -8.00 -2.17
C THR A 134 9.01 -7.53 -3.62
N ASN A 135 7.82 -7.11 -4.03
CA ASN A 135 7.59 -6.60 -5.38
C ASN A 135 8.31 -5.26 -5.62
N ALA A 136 8.33 -4.36 -4.64
CA ALA A 136 9.06 -3.10 -4.74
C ALA A 136 10.57 -3.31 -4.92
N VAL A 137 11.17 -4.23 -4.16
CA VAL A 137 12.60 -4.59 -4.29
C VAL A 137 12.87 -5.24 -5.64
N SER A 138 11.99 -6.12 -6.12
CA SER A 138 12.12 -6.75 -7.44
C SER A 138 12.09 -5.71 -8.57
N ALA A 139 11.15 -4.77 -8.52
CA ALA A 139 11.07 -3.69 -9.50
C ALA A 139 12.30 -2.76 -9.44
N ALA A 140 12.75 -2.39 -8.25
CA ALA A 140 13.96 -1.59 -8.07
C ALA A 140 15.20 -2.28 -8.63
N ASN A 141 15.36 -3.57 -8.41
CA ASN A 141 16.48 -4.36 -8.94
C ASN A 141 16.47 -4.37 -10.48
N MET A 142 15.32 -4.51 -11.13
CA MET A 142 15.22 -4.45 -12.59
C MET A 142 15.67 -3.08 -13.12
N LEU A 143 15.27 -1.98 -12.45
CA LEU A 143 15.68 -0.63 -12.84
C LEU A 143 17.18 -0.40 -12.65
N ILE A 144 17.75 -0.86 -11.52
CA ILE A 144 19.19 -0.70 -11.22
C ILE A 144 20.06 -1.47 -12.21
N LEU A 145 19.60 -2.63 -12.70
CA LEU A 145 20.31 -3.45 -13.67
C LEU A 145 20.16 -2.96 -15.12
N SER A 146 19.27 -1.99 -15.38
CA SER A 146 19.06 -1.44 -16.71
C SER A 146 20.10 -0.36 -17.03
N GLU A 147 20.80 -0.49 -18.16
CA GLU A 147 21.74 0.54 -18.65
C GLU A 147 21.04 1.68 -19.37
N VAL A 148 19.95 1.38 -20.07
CA VAL A 148 19.21 2.34 -20.91
C VAL A 148 17.72 2.11 -20.81
N THR A 149 16.97 3.20 -20.71
CA THR A 149 15.51 3.19 -20.83
C THR A 149 15.10 3.92 -22.10
N ILE A 150 14.33 3.26 -22.95
CA ILE A 150 13.78 3.86 -24.17
C ILE A 150 12.31 4.12 -23.94
N HIS A 151 11.87 5.37 -24.10
CA HIS A 151 10.47 5.77 -23.96
C HIS A 151 10.08 6.76 -25.06
N ASP A 152 8.81 6.73 -25.46
CA ASP A 152 8.26 7.73 -26.36
C ASP A 152 8.12 9.06 -25.61
N THR A 153 8.73 10.12 -26.16
CA THR A 153 8.67 11.48 -25.58
C THR A 153 7.43 12.25 -26.01
N GLU A 154 6.78 11.82 -27.08
CA GLU A 154 5.57 12.45 -27.58
C GLU A 154 4.34 11.61 -27.21
N PRO A 155 3.32 12.18 -26.53
CA PRO A 155 2.06 11.51 -26.41
C PRO A 155 1.51 11.29 -27.83
N ARG A 156 1.26 10.06 -28.21
CA ARG A 156 0.55 9.73 -29.46
C ARG A 156 -0.90 10.24 -29.34
N TYR A 157 -1.09 11.55 -29.45
CA TYR A 157 -2.40 12.11 -29.71
C TYR A 157 -2.76 11.72 -31.14
N GLN A 158 -3.50 10.65 -31.31
CA GLN A 158 -4.24 10.42 -32.54
C GLN A 158 -5.54 11.23 -32.41
N PRO A 159 -5.74 12.29 -33.18
CA PRO A 159 -7.03 12.94 -33.29
C PRO A 159 -8.02 11.85 -33.68
N ALA A 160 -9.17 11.76 -32.99
CA ALA A 160 -10.24 10.90 -33.42
C ALA A 160 -10.56 11.21 -34.87
N ASP A 161 -10.51 10.20 -35.73
CA ASP A 161 -10.83 10.34 -37.16
C ASP A 161 -12.28 10.86 -37.29
N PRO A 162 -12.49 12.09 -37.83
CA PRO A 162 -13.84 12.64 -37.98
C PRO A 162 -14.78 11.78 -38.80
N ALA A 163 -14.22 10.84 -39.59
CA ALA A 163 -15.00 9.91 -40.41
C ALA A 163 -15.66 8.77 -39.60
N GLN A 164 -15.32 8.61 -38.30
CA GLN A 164 -15.95 7.60 -37.44
C GLN A 164 -17.19 8.11 -36.67
N TYR A 165 -17.50 9.41 -36.78
CA TYR A 165 -18.74 9.96 -36.20
C TYR A 165 -19.88 9.76 -37.19
N GLN A 166 -20.60 8.65 -37.13
CA GLN A 166 -21.91 8.46 -37.76
C GLN A 166 -22.98 8.84 -36.70
N PRO A 167 -23.65 9.97 -36.83
CA PRO A 167 -24.85 10.25 -36.01
C PRO A 167 -25.97 9.32 -36.50
N GLU A 168 -26.55 8.54 -35.55
CA GLU A 168 -27.84 7.87 -35.75
C GLU A 168 -28.99 8.88 -35.82
#